data_e2e7aa00c5462712f6b5789686fab1eb
#
_entry.id   e2e7aa00c5462712f6b5789686fab1eb
#
_cell.length_a   1.000
_cell.length_b   1.000
_cell.length_c   1.000
_cell.angle_alpha   90.00
_cell.angle_beta   90.00
_cell.angle_gamma   90.00
#
_symmetry.space_group_name_H-M   'P 1'
#
loop_
_entity.id
_entity.type
_entity.pdbx_description
1 polymer ?
#
loop_
_entity_poly.entity_id
_entity_poly.type
_entity_poly.pdbx_seq_one_letter_code
_entity_poly.pdbx_strand_id
1 'polypeptide(L)'
;MANAREIQGRMKSIKDTMKITNAMYMVSSSKLQKARRDLKNTEPFFYLIQDSLAKILDAAPEAGNRFFDTRDFKSKKDKTVGYLVITADKGLAGAYNLSLIHISEPTRHSLI
;
A
#
# COMPACT_ATOMS: atom_id res chain seq x y z
N MET A 1 -18.16 20.94 -40.95
CA MET A 1 -18.45 21.85 -39.81
C MET A 1 -19.25 21.08 -38.79
N ALA A 2 -18.75 21.00 -37.56
CA ALA A 2 -19.48 20.33 -36.49
C ALA A 2 -20.78 21.08 -36.20
N ASN A 3 -21.91 20.36 -36.18
CA ASN A 3 -23.22 20.95 -35.96
C ASN A 3 -23.28 21.46 -34.50
N ALA A 4 -23.79 22.69 -34.31
CA ALA A 4 -23.94 23.32 -32.98
C ALA A 4 -24.64 22.38 -31.95
N ARG A 5 -25.59 21.58 -32.44
CA ARG A 5 -26.30 20.58 -31.63
C ARG A 5 -25.37 19.45 -31.13
N GLU A 6 -24.40 19.03 -31.93
CA GLU A 6 -23.39 18.05 -31.55
C GLU A 6 -22.47 18.61 -30.47
N ILE A 7 -22.02 19.84 -30.62
CA ILE A 7 -21.17 20.53 -29.63
C ILE A 7 -21.92 20.68 -28.30
N GLN A 8 -23.20 21.06 -28.32
CA GLN A 8 -24.03 21.15 -27.12
C GLN A 8 -24.17 19.78 -26.42
N GLY A 9 -24.37 18.69 -27.22
CA GLY A 9 -24.42 17.33 -26.67
C GLY A 9 -23.11 16.95 -26.00
N ARG A 10 -21.97 17.22 -26.62
CA ARG A 10 -20.65 16.99 -26.03
C ARG A 10 -20.41 17.77 -24.74
N MET A 11 -20.79 19.07 -24.75
CA MET A 11 -20.69 19.93 -23.56
C MET A 11 -21.51 19.37 -22.38
N LYS A 12 -22.73 18.90 -22.65
CA LYS A 12 -23.58 18.27 -21.61
C LYS A 12 -22.93 17.00 -21.07
N SER A 13 -22.45 16.12 -21.93
CA SER A 13 -21.76 14.91 -21.55
C SER A 13 -20.53 15.17 -20.67
N ILE A 14 -19.70 16.15 -21.04
CA ILE A 14 -18.53 16.57 -20.27
C ILE A 14 -18.95 17.09 -18.90
N LYS A 15 -20.00 17.93 -18.81
CA LYS A 15 -20.50 18.44 -17.52
C LYS A 15 -20.99 17.31 -16.61
N ASP A 16 -21.65 16.31 -17.15
CA ASP A 16 -22.16 15.18 -16.37
C ASP A 16 -21.00 14.28 -15.93
N THR A 17 -20.01 14.02 -16.78
CA THR A 17 -18.78 13.32 -16.38
C THR A 17 -18.01 14.05 -15.29
N MET A 18 -17.95 15.39 -15.36
CA MET A 18 -17.29 16.20 -14.33
C MET A 18 -17.99 16.10 -12.97
N LYS A 19 -19.34 16.04 -12.94
CA LYS A 19 -20.09 15.82 -11.71
C LYS A 19 -19.75 14.48 -11.07
N ILE A 20 -19.69 13.41 -11.89
CA ILE A 20 -19.31 12.07 -11.42
C ILE A 20 -17.89 12.07 -10.88
N THR A 21 -16.94 12.66 -11.59
CA THR A 21 -15.54 12.76 -11.16
C THR A 21 -15.40 13.52 -9.85
N ASN A 22 -16.13 14.62 -9.69
CA ASN A 22 -16.14 15.37 -8.43
C ASN A 22 -16.71 14.56 -7.27
N ALA A 23 -17.78 13.80 -7.51
CA ALA A 23 -18.33 12.89 -6.48
C ALA A 23 -17.32 11.81 -6.09
N MET A 24 -16.63 11.20 -7.06
CA MET A 24 -15.56 10.22 -6.80
C MET A 24 -14.39 10.84 -6.03
N TYR A 25 -14.01 12.06 -6.35
CA TYR A 25 -12.99 12.81 -5.61
C TYR A 25 -13.38 13.02 -4.15
N MET A 26 -14.62 13.44 -3.88
CA MET A 26 -15.11 13.63 -2.50
C MET A 26 -15.10 12.34 -1.70
N VAL A 27 -15.55 11.22 -2.30
CA VAL A 27 -15.52 9.90 -1.66
C VAL A 27 -14.08 9.46 -1.34
N SER A 28 -13.18 9.61 -2.31
CA SER A 28 -11.77 9.25 -2.15
C SER A 28 -11.07 10.11 -1.10
N SER A 29 -11.35 11.42 -1.09
CA SER A 29 -10.83 12.35 -0.08
C SER A 29 -11.31 12.00 1.33
N SER A 30 -12.60 11.67 1.49
CA SER A 30 -13.14 11.22 2.78
C SER A 30 -12.49 9.93 3.28
N LYS A 31 -12.30 8.94 2.40
CA LYS A 31 -11.60 7.69 2.73
C LYS A 31 -10.15 7.95 3.13
N LEU A 32 -9.46 8.84 2.41
CA LEU A 32 -8.09 9.22 2.76
C LEU A 32 -7.99 9.87 4.14
N GLN A 33 -8.92 10.78 4.46
CA GLN A 33 -8.95 11.42 5.77
C GLN A 33 -9.20 10.41 6.89
N LYS A 34 -10.11 9.44 6.67
CA LYS A 34 -10.34 8.35 7.62
C LYS A 34 -9.08 7.52 7.83
N ALA A 35 -8.44 7.05 6.76
CA ALA A 35 -7.23 6.26 6.83
C ALA A 35 -6.08 7.00 7.56
N ARG A 36 -5.91 8.30 7.29
CA ARG A 36 -4.92 9.14 7.99
C ARG A 36 -5.21 9.27 9.48
N ARG A 37 -6.48 9.37 9.87
CA ARG A 37 -6.88 9.41 11.28
C ARG A 37 -6.58 8.10 11.97
N ASP A 38 -6.93 6.99 11.34
CA ASP A 38 -6.67 5.65 11.87
C ASP A 38 -5.16 5.40 12.03
N LEU A 39 -4.36 5.81 11.04
CA LEU A 39 -2.90 5.76 11.13
C LEU A 39 -2.39 6.59 12.31
N LYS A 40 -2.81 7.86 12.42
CA LYS A 40 -2.40 8.76 13.49
C LYS A 40 -2.72 8.22 14.89
N ASN A 41 -3.82 7.48 15.02
CA ASN A 41 -4.23 6.87 16.29
C ASN A 41 -3.39 5.61 16.61
N THR A 42 -2.90 4.90 15.61
CA THR A 42 -2.16 3.64 15.77
C THR A 42 -0.65 3.87 15.89
N GLU A 43 -0.13 4.89 15.22
CA GLU A 43 1.30 5.21 15.12
C GLU A 43 1.98 5.36 16.50
N PRO A 44 1.43 6.08 17.51
CA PRO A 44 2.05 6.21 18.81
C PRO A 44 2.21 4.87 19.53
N PHE A 45 1.24 3.98 19.39
CA PHE A 45 1.28 2.64 19.97
C PHE A 45 2.39 1.79 19.32
N PHE A 46 2.54 1.89 18.02
CA PHE A 46 3.62 1.21 17.29
C PHE A 46 5.00 1.63 17.78
N TYR A 47 5.25 2.92 17.89
CA TYR A 47 6.54 3.42 18.39
C TYR A 47 6.78 3.06 19.87
N LEU A 48 5.75 3.05 20.70
CA LEU A 48 5.87 2.61 22.08
C LEU A 48 6.29 1.13 22.18
N ILE A 49 5.70 0.26 21.38
CA ILE A 49 6.10 -1.15 21.31
C ILE A 49 7.54 -1.29 20.83
N GLN A 50 7.91 -0.58 19.78
CA GLN A 50 9.27 -0.61 19.23
C GLN A 50 10.33 -0.19 20.26
N ASP A 51 10.09 0.92 20.97
CA ASP A 51 10.96 1.39 22.06
C ASP A 51 11.03 0.38 23.21
N SER A 52 9.90 -0.22 23.57
CA SER A 52 9.85 -1.25 24.62
C SER A 52 10.64 -2.49 24.23
N LEU A 53 10.54 -2.94 22.98
CA LEU A 53 11.31 -4.07 22.48
C LEU A 53 12.81 -3.77 22.45
N ALA A 54 13.20 -2.57 22.04
CA ALA A 54 14.60 -2.13 22.05
C ALA A 54 15.17 -2.18 23.49
N LYS A 55 14.44 -1.63 24.46
CA LYS A 55 14.84 -1.67 25.87
C LYS A 55 14.96 -3.08 26.44
N ILE A 56 14.09 -4.01 26.04
CA ILE A 56 14.18 -5.41 26.45
C ILE A 56 15.45 -6.05 25.88
N LEU A 57 15.75 -5.79 24.60
CA LEU A 57 16.95 -6.31 23.96
C LEU A 57 18.23 -5.78 24.60
N ASP A 58 18.26 -4.49 24.93
CA ASP A 58 19.40 -3.85 25.59
C ASP A 58 19.61 -4.37 27.02
N ALA A 59 18.52 -4.66 27.74
CA ALA A 59 18.58 -5.16 29.11
C ALA A 59 18.92 -6.65 29.21
N ALA A 60 18.60 -7.45 28.19
CA ALA A 60 18.81 -8.89 28.20
C ALA A 60 19.25 -9.41 26.81
N PRO A 61 20.47 -9.05 26.36
CA PRO A 61 20.96 -9.45 25.03
C PRO A 61 21.14 -10.96 24.87
N GLU A 62 21.37 -11.66 25.99
CA GLU A 62 21.56 -13.11 26.03
C GLU A 62 20.25 -13.92 26.20
N ALA A 63 19.10 -13.24 26.30
CA ALA A 63 17.82 -13.91 26.46
C ALA A 63 17.44 -14.64 25.16
N GLY A 64 17.72 -15.94 25.10
CA GLY A 64 17.33 -16.84 24.01
C GLY A 64 15.81 -16.89 23.87
N ASN A 65 15.25 -15.99 23.10
CA ASN A 65 13.81 -15.92 22.84
C ASN A 65 13.53 -16.44 21.43
N ARG A 66 12.51 -17.31 21.31
CA ARG A 66 12.08 -17.89 20.01
C ARG A 66 11.69 -16.83 18.97
N PHE A 67 11.41 -15.60 19.39
CA PHE A 67 11.05 -14.48 18.47
C PHE A 67 12.28 -13.73 17.94
N PHE A 68 13.47 -13.93 18.55
CA PHE A 68 14.71 -13.35 18.07
C PHE A 68 15.51 -14.45 17.38
N ASP A 69 15.69 -14.30 16.09
CA ASP A 69 16.44 -15.28 15.30
C ASP A 69 17.94 -15.06 15.46
N THR A 70 18.55 -15.82 16.35
CA THR A 70 20.00 -15.80 16.63
C THR A 70 20.77 -16.83 15.80
N ARG A 71 20.12 -17.52 14.85
CA ARG A 71 20.76 -18.58 14.06
C ARG A 71 21.73 -17.99 13.06
N ASP A 72 22.96 -18.47 13.07
CA ASP A 72 23.97 -18.20 12.05
C ASP A 72 23.68 -19.00 10.77
N PHE A 73 23.22 -18.33 9.74
CA PHE A 73 23.03 -18.94 8.44
C PHE A 73 24.31 -18.81 7.60
N LYS A 74 24.97 -19.94 7.35
CA LYS A 74 26.19 -20.01 6.53
C LYS A 74 25.94 -19.70 5.05
N SER A 75 24.71 -19.83 4.57
CA SER A 75 24.32 -19.55 3.18
C SER A 75 22.93 -18.93 3.08
N LYS A 76 22.72 -18.06 2.08
CA LYS A 76 21.38 -17.54 1.74
C LYS A 76 20.38 -18.64 1.36
N LYS A 77 20.87 -19.79 0.88
CA LYS A 77 20.04 -20.94 0.50
C LYS A 77 19.41 -21.66 1.68
N ASP A 78 19.97 -21.49 2.87
CA ASP A 78 19.49 -22.15 4.08
C ASP A 78 18.37 -21.37 4.80
N LYS A 79 18.04 -20.17 4.27
CA LYS A 79 16.99 -19.32 4.82
C LYS A 79 15.68 -19.52 4.07
N THR A 80 14.61 -19.79 4.82
CA THR A 80 13.26 -19.65 4.33
C THR A 80 12.82 -18.19 4.52
N VAL A 81 12.51 -17.50 3.43
CA VAL A 81 12.10 -16.09 3.46
C VAL A 81 10.60 -16.01 3.18
N GLY A 82 9.87 -15.40 4.10
CA GLY A 82 8.46 -15.08 3.91
C GLY A 82 8.30 -13.66 3.39
N TYR A 83 7.46 -13.47 2.38
CA TYR A 83 7.11 -12.15 1.84
C TYR A 83 5.69 -11.80 2.24
N LEU A 84 5.53 -10.68 2.95
CA LEU A 84 4.21 -10.11 3.23
C LEU A 84 3.92 -9.02 2.20
N VAL A 85 2.95 -9.26 1.33
CA VAL A 85 2.57 -8.32 0.29
C VAL A 85 1.25 -7.66 0.67
N ILE A 86 1.26 -6.33 0.80
CA ILE A 86 0.08 -5.52 1.13
C ILE A 86 -0.41 -4.90 -0.18
N THR A 87 -1.58 -5.33 -0.61
CA THR A 87 -2.23 -4.88 -1.84
C THR A 87 -3.38 -3.93 -1.55
N ALA A 88 -3.77 -3.14 -2.54
CA ALA A 88 -4.98 -2.34 -2.44
C ALA A 88 -6.22 -3.20 -2.71
N ASP A 89 -7.31 -2.89 -1.98
CA ASP A 89 -8.63 -3.46 -2.21
C ASP A 89 -9.19 -3.09 -3.59
N LYS A 90 -10.31 -3.73 -3.93
CA LYS A 90 -10.98 -3.56 -5.22
C LYS A 90 -11.36 -2.09 -5.49
N GLY A 91 -10.92 -1.59 -6.62
CA GLY A 91 -11.36 -0.33 -7.24
C GLY A 91 -10.60 0.91 -6.76
N LEU A 92 -10.45 1.87 -7.68
CA LEU A 92 -9.86 3.19 -7.49
C LEU A 92 -8.42 3.21 -6.97
N ALA A 93 -7.70 2.11 -7.13
CA ALA A 93 -6.30 1.98 -6.68
C ALA A 93 -5.26 2.43 -7.72
N GLY A 94 -5.70 2.88 -8.90
CA GLY A 94 -4.82 3.24 -10.00
C GLY A 94 -3.90 2.08 -10.40
N ALA A 95 -2.63 2.38 -10.63
CA ALA A 95 -1.61 1.40 -10.99
C ALA A 95 -0.91 0.74 -9.78
N TYR A 96 -1.38 0.93 -8.54
CA TYR A 96 -0.69 0.44 -7.35
C TYR A 96 -0.45 -1.08 -7.37
N ASN A 97 -1.51 -1.88 -7.61
CA ASN A 97 -1.37 -3.34 -7.67
C ASN A 97 -0.51 -3.79 -8.86
N LEU A 98 -0.57 -3.09 -9.99
CA LEU A 98 0.30 -3.36 -11.15
C LEU A 98 1.77 -3.08 -10.83
N SER A 99 2.07 -2.02 -10.11
CA SER A 99 3.45 -1.72 -9.69
C SER A 99 4.02 -2.80 -8.78
N LEU A 100 3.21 -3.36 -7.87
CA LEU A 100 3.62 -4.47 -7.01
C LEU A 100 3.96 -5.73 -7.81
N ILE A 101 3.18 -6.05 -8.84
CA ILE A 101 3.47 -7.19 -9.73
C ILE A 101 4.81 -6.99 -10.44
N HIS A 102 5.07 -5.80 -10.98
CA HIS A 102 6.34 -5.48 -11.65
C HIS A 102 7.55 -5.50 -10.71
N ILE A 103 7.35 -5.16 -9.43
CA ILE A 103 8.42 -5.21 -8.42
C ILE A 103 8.68 -6.64 -7.95
N SER A 104 7.62 -7.42 -7.72
CA SER A 104 7.73 -8.76 -7.14
C SER A 104 8.05 -9.86 -8.16
N GLU A 105 7.68 -9.68 -9.43
CA GLU A 105 7.93 -10.64 -10.52
C GLU A 105 8.67 -10.04 -11.74
N PRO A 106 9.77 -9.31 -11.56
CA PRO A 106 10.45 -8.64 -12.69
C PRO A 106 11.08 -9.63 -13.68
N THR A 107 11.26 -10.90 -13.31
CA THR A 107 12.05 -11.88 -14.06
C THR A 107 11.24 -12.91 -14.83
N ARG A 108 9.91 -12.95 -14.67
CA ARG A 108 9.10 -13.98 -15.35
C ARG A 108 8.94 -13.76 -16.87
N HIS A 109 9.21 -12.55 -17.35
CA HIS A 109 9.15 -12.20 -18.78
C HIS A 109 10.45 -12.49 -19.57
N SER A 110 11.54 -12.89 -18.92
CA SER A 110 12.82 -13.16 -19.60
C SER A 110 13.03 -14.64 -19.98
N LEU A 111 12.03 -15.50 -19.76
CA LEU A 111 12.12 -16.96 -20.01
C LEU A 111 11.05 -17.48 -20.99
N ILE A 112 10.49 -16.59 -21.84
CA ILE A 112 9.67 -17.02 -23.00
C ILE A 112 10.37 -16.62 -24.28
#